data_b47a0c31ae5bd7c362b36c027a7ee510
#
_entry.id   b47a0c31ae5bd7c362b36c027a7ee510
#
_cell.length_a   1.000
_cell.length_b   1.000
_cell.length_c   1.000
_cell.angle_alpha   90.00
_cell.angle_beta   90.00
_cell.angle_gamma   90.00
#
_symmetry.space_group_name_H-M   'P 1'
#
loop_
_entity.id
_entity.type
_entity.pdbx_description
1 polymer ?
#
loop_
_entity_poly.entity_id
_entity_poly.type
_entity_poly.pdbx_seq_one_letter_code
_entity_poly.pdbx_strand_id
1 'polypeptide(L)'
;MNMKKILLPLMLLLTVTLNTYAGDGDQFFTLNTGIMFRNTLNASFGYERELSYDNAFEIFGEAGNHWKRDPECGKVCSKSFWKNYYWNGGIVYKKSLVRWRNSTLRLNVGPIAGAVRGDYFFGAEGSFEYSYTLHSGVKLVLKQKNNVCFMHGDTFRNGLTVGIKIPL
;
A
#
# COMPACT_ATOMS: atom_id res chain seq x y z
N MET A 1 -2.09 -11.16 29.26
CA MET A 1 -1.12 -10.06 29.02
C MET A 1 -1.77 -9.09 28.02
N ASN A 2 -2.00 -7.84 28.44
CA ASN A 2 -2.84 -6.89 27.67
C ASN A 2 -2.08 -6.41 26.43
N MET A 3 -2.41 -6.92 25.24
CA MET A 3 -1.80 -6.55 23.94
C MET A 3 -1.77 -5.04 23.68
N LYS A 4 -2.77 -4.29 24.18
CA LYS A 4 -2.81 -2.82 24.08
C LYS A 4 -1.65 -2.12 24.80
N LYS A 5 -1.10 -2.71 25.86
CA LYS A 5 0.02 -2.12 26.62
C LYS A 5 1.38 -2.33 25.94
N ILE A 6 1.47 -3.28 24.99
CA ILE A 6 2.70 -3.55 24.23
C ILE A 6 2.69 -2.81 22.89
N LEU A 7 1.51 -2.63 22.30
CA LEU A 7 1.38 -1.97 21.00
C LEU A 7 1.75 -0.48 21.04
N LEU A 8 1.38 0.20 22.12
CA LEU A 8 1.65 1.63 22.27
C LEU A 8 3.15 1.96 22.37
N PRO A 9 3.96 1.31 23.24
CA PRO A 9 5.40 1.57 23.27
C PRO A 9 6.12 1.07 22.01
N LEU A 10 5.63 0.02 21.35
CA LEU A 10 6.19 -0.46 20.08
C LEU A 10 5.96 0.56 18.96
N MET A 11 4.78 1.17 18.87
CA MET A 11 4.51 2.26 17.94
C MET A 11 5.34 3.51 18.25
N LEU A 12 5.49 3.84 19.54
CA LEU A 12 6.34 4.98 19.96
C LEU A 12 7.82 4.74 19.65
N LEU A 13 8.30 3.52 19.85
CA LEU A 13 9.67 3.12 19.50
C LEU A 13 9.89 3.20 17.97
N LEU A 14 8.91 2.76 17.18
CA LEU A 14 8.98 2.82 15.72
C LEU A 14 9.04 4.27 15.22
N THR A 15 8.27 5.17 15.83
CA THR A 15 8.27 6.60 15.45
C THR A 15 9.57 7.30 15.83
N VAL A 16 10.16 6.97 16.98
CA VAL A 16 11.43 7.54 17.42
C VAL A 16 12.60 7.04 16.56
N THR A 17 12.63 5.75 16.22
CA THR A 17 13.71 5.20 15.37
C THR A 17 13.64 5.72 13.93
N LEU A 18 12.46 6.02 13.41
CA LEU A 18 12.31 6.61 12.07
C LEU A 18 12.86 8.05 12.02
N ASN A 19 12.79 8.80 13.11
CA ASN A 19 13.32 10.17 13.16
C ASN A 19 14.84 10.25 13.30
N THR A 20 15.50 9.24 13.89
CA THR A 20 16.95 9.27 14.16
C THR A 20 17.83 8.84 13.00
N TYR A 21 17.31 8.11 12.02
CA TYR A 21 18.07 7.63 10.86
C TYR A 21 17.84 8.41 9.57
N ALA A 22 17.11 9.48 9.65
CA ALA A 22 16.67 10.18 8.47
C ALA A 22 17.55 11.41 8.22
N GLY A 23 18.49 11.25 7.33
CA GLY A 23 19.07 12.38 6.58
C GLY A 23 18.00 13.12 5.79
N ASP A 24 18.36 14.27 5.19
CA ASP A 24 17.50 15.21 4.44
C ASP A 24 16.74 14.58 3.26
N GLY A 25 15.90 13.58 3.52
CA GLY A 25 15.05 12.95 2.51
C GLY A 25 13.67 13.58 2.47
N ASP A 26 13.18 13.84 1.26
CA ASP A 26 11.84 14.36 1.04
C ASP A 26 10.77 13.41 1.63
N GLN A 27 9.76 14.01 2.21
CA GLN A 27 8.63 13.31 2.83
C GLN A 27 7.39 13.51 1.98
N PHE A 28 6.60 12.45 1.83
CA PHE A 28 5.39 12.49 1.03
C PHE A 28 4.23 11.81 1.75
N PHE A 29 3.06 12.40 1.60
CA PHE A 29 1.80 11.73 1.84
C PHE A 29 1.37 11.05 0.53
N THR A 30 1.07 9.76 0.56
CA THR A 30 0.70 8.97 -0.61
C THR A 30 -0.76 8.62 -0.59
N LEU A 31 -1.42 8.78 -1.73
CA LEU A 31 -2.80 8.35 -1.97
C LEU A 31 -2.86 7.57 -3.27
N ASN A 32 -3.37 6.34 -3.22
CA ASN A 32 -3.52 5.52 -4.41
C ASN A 32 -4.91 4.87 -4.44
N THR A 33 -5.41 4.64 -5.64
CA THR A 33 -6.62 3.86 -5.90
C THR A 33 -6.41 2.98 -7.11
N GLY A 34 -7.12 1.87 -7.18
CA GLY A 34 -6.95 0.98 -8.33
C GLY A 34 -7.85 -0.23 -8.32
N ILE A 35 -7.60 -1.09 -9.28
CA ILE A 35 -8.34 -2.32 -9.49
C ILE A 35 -7.37 -3.49 -9.29
N MET A 36 -7.71 -4.34 -8.33
CA MET A 36 -7.05 -5.62 -8.15
C MET A 36 -7.78 -6.70 -8.93
N PHE A 37 -7.06 -7.74 -9.29
CA PHE A 37 -7.63 -8.91 -9.95
C PHE A 37 -8.85 -9.44 -9.18
N ARG A 38 -9.77 -10.12 -9.86
CA ARG A 38 -11.06 -10.59 -9.32
C ARG A 38 -12.02 -9.49 -8.88
N ASN A 39 -12.10 -8.41 -9.66
CA ASN A 39 -13.08 -7.33 -9.43
C ASN A 39 -12.99 -6.72 -8.01
N THR A 40 -11.81 -6.36 -7.59
CA THR A 40 -11.60 -5.71 -6.30
C THR A 40 -11.15 -4.28 -6.52
N LEU A 41 -11.91 -3.33 -6.03
CA LEU A 41 -11.49 -1.93 -5.93
C LEU A 41 -10.67 -1.76 -4.66
N ASN A 42 -9.56 -1.06 -4.74
CA ASN A 42 -8.78 -0.72 -3.57
C ASN A 42 -8.47 0.77 -3.49
N ALA A 43 -8.26 1.23 -2.28
CA ALA A 43 -7.72 2.55 -1.99
C ALA A 43 -6.66 2.40 -0.90
N SER A 44 -5.55 3.09 -1.04
CA SER A 44 -4.49 3.11 -0.02
C SER A 44 -4.04 4.53 0.26
N PHE A 45 -3.60 4.73 1.49
CA PHE A 45 -2.94 5.95 1.95
C PHE A 45 -1.68 5.56 2.70
N GLY A 46 -0.67 6.42 2.67
CA GLY A 46 0.58 6.13 3.33
C GLY A 46 1.44 7.37 3.53
N TYR A 47 2.50 7.14 4.28
CA TYR A 47 3.58 8.07 4.49
C TYR A 47 4.85 7.47 3.91
N GLU A 48 5.47 8.19 2.99
CA GLU A 48 6.72 7.81 2.34
C GLU A 48 7.82 8.78 2.73
N ARG A 49 8.99 8.24 3.03
CA ARG A 49 10.21 9.02 3.24
C ARG A 49 11.27 8.56 2.25
N GLU A 50 11.76 9.48 1.45
CA GLU A 50 12.87 9.23 0.55
C GLU A 50 14.19 9.16 1.33
N LEU A 51 15.05 8.29 0.89
CA LEU A 51 16.40 8.05 1.39
C LEU A 51 17.40 8.41 0.32
N SER A 52 18.69 8.25 0.63
CA SER A 52 19.76 8.40 -0.36
C SER A 52 19.52 7.52 -1.59
N TYR A 53 19.94 8.01 -2.76
CA TYR A 53 19.84 7.33 -4.05
C TYR A 53 18.39 7.04 -4.51
N ASP A 54 17.45 7.91 -4.20
CA ASP A 54 16.02 7.77 -4.53
C ASP A 54 15.34 6.49 -4.01
N ASN A 55 15.97 5.80 -3.07
CA ASN A 55 15.31 4.75 -2.32
C ASN A 55 14.30 5.38 -1.35
N ALA A 56 13.35 4.61 -0.87
CA ALA A 56 12.38 5.13 0.10
C ALA A 56 11.86 4.03 1.03
N PHE A 57 11.29 4.44 2.14
CA PHE A 57 10.40 3.62 2.95
C PHE A 57 9.00 4.20 2.91
N GLU A 58 8.00 3.33 2.79
CA GLU A 58 6.60 3.72 2.91
C GLU A 58 5.93 2.86 3.98
N ILE A 59 5.18 3.53 4.87
CA ILE A 59 4.21 2.89 5.77
C ILE A 59 2.85 3.21 5.19
N PHE A 60 2.02 2.20 4.96
CA PHE A 60 0.73 2.39 4.33
C PHE A 60 -0.39 1.60 4.98
N GLY A 61 -1.60 2.10 4.81
CA GLY A 61 -2.85 1.40 5.05
C GLY A 61 -3.64 1.29 3.75
N GLU A 62 -4.29 0.17 3.55
CA GLU A 62 -5.09 -0.12 2.37
C GLU A 62 -6.43 -0.72 2.78
N ALA A 63 -7.46 -0.29 2.09
CA ALA A 63 -8.77 -0.91 2.18
C ALA A 63 -9.29 -1.22 0.77
N GLY A 64 -10.00 -2.31 0.65
CA GLY A 64 -10.58 -2.68 -0.62
C GLY A 64 -11.88 -3.46 -0.46
N ASN A 65 -12.57 -3.52 -1.57
CA ASN A 65 -13.86 -4.18 -1.63
C ASN A 65 -13.96 -5.03 -2.90
N HIS A 66 -14.36 -6.27 -2.69
CA HIS A 66 -14.58 -7.22 -3.76
C HIS A 66 -16.06 -7.24 -4.13
N TRP A 67 -16.40 -6.90 -5.38
CA TRP A 67 -17.78 -6.98 -5.86
C TRP A 67 -18.03 -8.26 -6.66
N LYS A 68 -19.13 -8.94 -6.34
CA LYS A 68 -19.66 -10.03 -7.15
C LYS A 68 -20.88 -9.54 -7.92
N ARG A 69 -21.00 -9.96 -9.16
CA ARG A 69 -22.27 -9.84 -9.88
C ARG A 69 -23.22 -10.92 -9.37
N ASP A 70 -24.44 -10.54 -9.13
CA ASP A 70 -25.49 -11.49 -8.84
C ASP A 70 -25.76 -12.34 -10.10
N PRO A 71 -25.70 -13.68 -10.01
CA PRO A 71 -25.92 -14.55 -11.17
C PRO A 71 -27.34 -14.44 -11.74
N GLU A 72 -28.32 -14.04 -10.94
CA GLU A 72 -29.72 -13.95 -11.39
C GLU A 72 -30.03 -12.64 -12.10
N CYS A 73 -29.51 -11.51 -11.63
CA CYS A 73 -29.81 -10.20 -12.21
C CYS A 73 -28.64 -9.54 -12.98
N GLY A 74 -27.45 -10.12 -12.96
CA GLY A 74 -26.27 -9.59 -13.63
C GLY A 74 -25.75 -8.26 -13.06
N LYS A 75 -26.41 -7.70 -12.05
CA LYS A 75 -26.09 -6.40 -11.44
C LYS A 75 -25.22 -6.58 -10.20
N VAL A 76 -24.43 -5.57 -9.87
CA VAL A 76 -23.67 -5.52 -8.61
C VAL A 76 -24.65 -5.25 -7.47
N CYS A 77 -24.78 -6.20 -6.57
CA CYS A 77 -25.65 -6.06 -5.43
C CYS A 77 -24.97 -5.21 -4.32
N SER A 78 -25.61 -4.13 -3.89
CA SER A 78 -25.07 -3.23 -2.84
C SER A 78 -24.86 -3.96 -1.50
N LYS A 79 -25.66 -4.97 -1.19
CA LYS A 79 -25.47 -5.82 0.01
C LYS A 79 -24.19 -6.65 -0.06
N SER A 80 -23.76 -7.07 -1.25
CA SER A 80 -22.49 -7.79 -1.46
C SER A 80 -21.28 -6.88 -1.30
N PHE A 81 -21.43 -5.60 -1.64
CA PHE A 81 -20.37 -4.62 -1.51
C PHE A 81 -19.89 -4.47 -0.05
N TRP A 82 -20.80 -4.31 0.90
CA TRP A 82 -20.47 -4.11 2.31
C TRP A 82 -20.02 -5.39 3.05
N LYS A 83 -20.25 -6.57 2.48
CA LYS A 83 -19.87 -7.85 3.09
C LYS A 83 -18.48 -8.37 2.66
N ASN A 84 -17.92 -7.85 1.58
CA ASN A 84 -16.68 -8.38 0.97
C ASN A 84 -15.52 -7.39 1.06
N TYR A 85 -15.36 -6.75 2.20
CA TYR A 85 -14.25 -5.84 2.43
C TYR A 85 -13.01 -6.57 2.92
N TYR A 86 -11.86 -5.99 2.65
CA TYR A 86 -10.60 -6.29 3.29
C TYR A 86 -9.91 -4.99 3.69
N TRP A 87 -9.02 -5.10 4.65
CA TRP A 87 -8.08 -4.06 4.98
C TRP A 87 -6.72 -4.68 5.27
N ASN A 88 -5.67 -3.97 4.97
CA ASN A 88 -4.31 -4.35 5.32
C ASN A 88 -3.47 -3.11 5.58
N GLY A 89 -2.35 -3.30 6.22
CA GLY A 89 -1.31 -2.31 6.37
C GLY A 89 0.05 -2.98 6.23
N GLY A 90 1.04 -2.21 5.90
CA GLY A 90 2.38 -2.73 5.71
C GLY A 90 3.45 -1.65 5.71
N ILE A 91 4.68 -2.14 5.68
CA ILE A 91 5.88 -1.32 5.51
C ILE A 91 6.61 -1.88 4.30
N VAL A 92 6.90 -1.03 3.33
CA VAL A 92 7.64 -1.43 2.14
C VAL A 92 8.90 -0.61 1.99
N TYR A 93 9.97 -1.29 1.63
CA TYR A 93 11.19 -0.68 1.14
C TYR A 93 11.10 -0.53 -0.37
N LYS A 94 11.43 0.65 -0.88
CA LYS A 94 11.38 1.00 -2.29
C LYS A 94 12.80 1.19 -2.80
N LYS A 95 13.24 0.29 -3.65
CA LYS A 95 14.55 0.34 -4.33
C LYS A 95 14.40 1.05 -5.66
N SER A 96 15.14 2.14 -5.85
CA SER A 96 15.22 2.80 -7.16
C SER A 96 15.98 1.90 -8.13
N LEU A 97 15.33 1.58 -9.26
CA LEU A 97 15.91 0.79 -10.35
C LEU A 97 16.48 1.68 -11.45
N VAL A 98 15.68 2.64 -11.88
CA VAL A 98 16.04 3.56 -12.96
C VAL A 98 15.50 4.95 -12.62
N ARG A 99 16.31 5.96 -12.89
CA ARG A 99 15.95 7.37 -12.76
C ARG A 99 16.13 8.08 -14.08
N TRP A 100 15.12 8.83 -14.47
CA TRP A 100 15.16 9.80 -15.55
C TRP A 100 15.00 11.21 -14.94
N ARG A 101 15.10 12.22 -15.78
CA ARG A 101 15.04 13.62 -15.33
C ARG A 101 13.86 13.92 -14.37
N ASN A 102 12.65 13.46 -14.71
CA ASN A 102 11.43 13.73 -13.94
C ASN A 102 10.69 12.44 -13.53
N SER A 103 11.27 11.28 -13.79
CA SER A 103 10.61 10.00 -13.57
C SER A 103 11.51 9.04 -12.84
N THR A 104 10.93 8.19 -12.02
CA THR A 104 11.67 7.14 -11.31
C THR A 104 10.88 5.84 -11.38
N LEU A 105 11.58 4.75 -11.68
CA LEU A 105 11.05 3.39 -11.57
C LEU A 105 11.62 2.73 -10.31
N ARG A 106 10.75 2.23 -9.44
CA ARG A 106 11.11 1.59 -8.18
C ARG A 106 10.56 0.18 -8.09
N LEU A 107 11.30 -0.68 -7.44
CA LEU A 107 10.82 -1.99 -6.94
C LEU A 107 10.52 -1.84 -5.46
N ASN A 108 9.30 -2.18 -5.06
CA ASN A 108 8.88 -2.10 -3.67
C ASN A 108 8.70 -3.52 -3.14
N VAL A 109 9.21 -3.78 -1.95
CA VAL A 109 9.09 -5.08 -1.28
C VAL A 109 8.92 -4.85 0.22
N GLY A 110 7.98 -5.58 0.82
CA GLY A 110 7.81 -5.50 2.28
C GLY A 110 6.70 -6.38 2.83
N PRO A 111 6.66 -6.52 4.16
CA PRO A 111 5.62 -7.28 4.84
C PRO A 111 4.30 -6.52 4.88
N ILE A 112 3.21 -7.28 4.82
CA ILE A 112 1.85 -6.80 4.99
C ILE A 112 1.10 -7.67 6.00
N ALA A 113 0.16 -7.07 6.72
CA ALA A 113 -0.77 -7.78 7.59
C ALA A 113 -2.14 -7.13 7.53
N GLY A 114 -3.19 -7.91 7.68
CA GLY A 114 -4.54 -7.38 7.58
C GLY A 114 -5.61 -8.40 7.90
N ALA A 115 -6.84 -8.11 7.46
CA ALA A 115 -7.95 -9.02 7.57
C ALA A 115 -8.88 -8.95 6.35
N VAL A 116 -9.49 -10.09 6.04
CA VAL A 116 -10.52 -10.26 5.02
C VAL A 116 -11.75 -10.84 5.69
N ARG A 117 -12.84 -10.10 5.71
CA ARG A 117 -14.10 -10.51 6.36
C ARG A 117 -13.94 -10.91 7.84
N GLY A 118 -12.91 -10.39 8.53
CA GLY A 118 -12.60 -10.75 9.92
C GLY A 118 -11.52 -11.82 10.10
N ASP A 119 -11.17 -12.56 9.05
CA ASP A 119 -10.07 -13.52 9.09
C ASP A 119 -8.73 -12.82 8.86
N TYR A 120 -7.83 -12.93 9.81
CA TYR A 120 -6.52 -12.31 9.74
C TYR A 120 -5.59 -13.04 8.76
N PHE A 121 -4.75 -12.26 8.10
CA PHE A 121 -3.69 -12.76 7.26
C PHE A 121 -2.41 -11.96 7.47
N PHE A 122 -1.30 -12.56 7.11
CA PHE A 122 -0.03 -11.88 6.89
C PHE A 122 0.53 -12.25 5.52
N GLY A 123 1.45 -11.45 5.01
CA GLY A 123 1.98 -11.70 3.68
C GLY A 123 3.12 -10.77 3.33
N ALA A 124 3.40 -10.72 2.04
CA ALA A 124 4.39 -9.81 1.47
C ALA A 124 3.80 -9.08 0.26
N GLU A 125 4.14 -7.82 0.13
CA GLU A 125 3.92 -7.03 -1.07
C GLU A 125 5.20 -7.00 -1.91
N GLY A 126 5.06 -7.22 -3.22
CA GLY A 126 6.06 -6.96 -4.22
C GLY A 126 5.43 -6.12 -5.34
N SER A 127 5.95 -4.94 -5.63
CA SER A 127 5.34 -4.08 -6.65
C SER A 127 6.36 -3.28 -7.44
N PHE A 128 6.03 -2.98 -8.69
CA PHE A 128 6.74 -2.00 -9.50
C PHE A 128 5.98 -0.68 -9.46
N GLU A 129 6.70 0.39 -9.19
CA GLU A 129 6.16 1.74 -9.08
C GLU A 129 6.87 2.66 -10.07
N TYR A 130 6.11 3.24 -10.98
CA TYR A 130 6.57 4.34 -11.82
C TYR A 130 6.03 5.64 -11.24
N SER A 131 6.89 6.62 -11.03
CA SER A 131 6.51 7.94 -10.56
C SER A 131 7.02 9.04 -11.49
N TYR A 132 6.19 10.03 -11.74
CA TYR A 132 6.51 11.22 -12.54
C TYR A 132 6.34 12.46 -11.67
N THR A 133 7.42 13.24 -11.53
CA THR A 133 7.45 14.46 -10.70
C THR A 133 7.01 15.67 -11.52
N LEU A 134 5.98 16.34 -11.04
CA LEU A 134 5.47 17.61 -11.58
C LEU A 134 6.34 18.79 -11.08
N HIS A 135 6.22 19.94 -11.73
CA HIS A 135 6.92 21.17 -11.31
C HIS A 135 6.54 21.62 -9.89
N SER A 136 5.35 21.25 -9.42
CA SER A 136 4.87 21.55 -8.06
C SER A 136 5.50 20.66 -6.98
N GLY A 137 6.35 19.70 -7.33
CA GLY A 137 6.87 18.68 -6.41
C GLY A 137 5.93 17.50 -6.18
N VAL A 138 4.67 17.59 -6.59
CA VAL A 138 3.73 16.47 -6.55
C VAL A 138 4.18 15.40 -7.53
N LYS A 139 4.13 14.12 -7.12
CA LYS A 139 4.45 12.99 -8.00
C LYS A 139 3.18 12.22 -8.38
N LEU A 140 3.00 11.98 -9.67
CA LEU A 140 2.00 11.05 -10.19
C LEU A 140 2.56 9.64 -10.12
N VAL A 141 1.76 8.67 -9.69
CA VAL A 141 2.19 7.30 -9.46
C VAL A 141 1.35 6.32 -10.26
N LEU A 142 2.02 5.38 -10.90
CA LEU A 142 1.45 4.16 -11.45
C LEU A 142 2.14 2.97 -10.78
N LYS A 143 1.38 2.09 -10.14
CA LYS A 143 1.94 0.99 -9.36
C LYS A 143 1.28 -0.33 -9.80
N GLN A 144 2.10 -1.26 -10.26
CA GLN A 144 1.69 -2.64 -10.46
C GLN A 144 1.98 -3.41 -9.19
N LYS A 145 0.94 -3.89 -8.53
CA LYS A 145 0.98 -4.44 -7.18
C LYS A 145 0.75 -5.94 -7.19
N ASN A 146 1.56 -6.67 -6.42
CA ASN A 146 1.42 -8.10 -6.18
C ASN A 146 1.53 -8.35 -4.68
N ASN A 147 0.52 -8.97 -4.11
CA ASN A 147 0.50 -9.39 -2.72
C ASN A 147 0.44 -10.90 -2.64
N VAL A 148 1.32 -11.49 -1.87
CA VAL A 148 1.29 -12.90 -1.50
C VAL A 148 0.79 -12.98 -0.06
N CYS A 149 -0.39 -13.58 0.15
CA CYS A 149 -1.03 -13.68 1.45
C CYS A 149 -0.94 -15.12 1.96
N PHE A 150 -0.56 -15.28 3.22
CA PHE A 150 -0.53 -16.57 3.92
C PHE A 150 -1.73 -16.63 4.88
N MET A 151 -2.16 -17.83 5.22
CA MET A 151 -3.27 -18.14 6.14
C MET A 151 -4.67 -17.73 5.62
N HIS A 152 -4.81 -17.39 4.34
CA HIS A 152 -6.10 -17.11 3.73
C HIS A 152 -6.20 -17.78 2.35
N GLY A 153 -7.42 -18.19 1.95
CA GLY A 153 -7.66 -18.90 0.69
C GLY A 153 -7.30 -18.14 -0.60
N ASP A 154 -7.20 -16.80 -0.53
CA ASP A 154 -6.72 -15.97 -1.63
C ASP A 154 -5.22 -15.67 -1.47
N THR A 155 -4.40 -16.64 -1.84
CA THR A 155 -2.95 -16.58 -1.66
C THR A 155 -2.27 -15.50 -2.49
N PHE A 156 -2.82 -15.15 -3.66
CA PHE A 156 -2.19 -14.20 -4.57
C PHE A 156 -3.17 -13.12 -5.05
N ARG A 157 -2.79 -11.85 -4.85
CA ARG A 157 -3.55 -10.70 -5.29
C ARG A 157 -2.66 -9.78 -6.10
N ASN A 158 -3.03 -9.52 -7.34
CA ASN A 158 -2.34 -8.58 -8.20
C ASN A 158 -3.29 -7.52 -8.73
N GLY A 159 -2.76 -6.39 -9.14
CA GLY A 159 -3.55 -5.29 -9.67
C GLY A 159 -2.72 -4.11 -10.12
N LEU A 160 -3.44 -3.12 -10.61
CA LEU A 160 -2.88 -1.85 -11.06
C LEU A 160 -3.52 -0.72 -10.27
N THR A 161 -2.68 0.14 -9.72
CA THR A 161 -3.13 1.32 -8.97
C THR A 161 -2.51 2.58 -9.56
N VAL A 162 -3.24 3.66 -9.48
CA VAL A 162 -2.81 5.01 -9.82
C VAL A 162 -2.92 5.88 -8.57
N GLY A 163 -2.06 6.85 -8.44
CA GLY A 163 -2.07 7.69 -7.25
C GLY A 163 -1.23 8.95 -7.39
N ILE A 164 -1.15 9.63 -6.28
CA ILE A 164 -0.38 10.87 -6.12
C ILE A 164 0.45 10.80 -4.84
N LYS A 165 1.62 11.45 -4.87
CA LYS A 165 2.43 11.75 -3.69
C LYS A 165 2.49 13.25 -3.52
N ILE A 166 2.11 13.72 -2.36
CA ILE A 166 2.06 15.13 -2.00
C ILE A 166 3.24 15.40 -1.06
N PRO A 167 4.16 16.32 -1.38
CA PRO A 167 5.27 16.67 -0.49
C PRO A 167 4.73 17.28 0.81
N LEU A 168 5.39 16.97 1.92
CA LEU A 168 5.07 17.45 3.27
C LEU A 168 6.04 18.54 3.73
#